data_518f6861ec59fb0bf3745887818f222b
#
_entry.id   518f6861ec59fb0bf3745887818f222b
#
_cell.length_a   1.000
_cell.length_b   1.000
_cell.length_c   1.000
_cell.angle_alpha   90.00
_cell.angle_beta   90.00
_cell.angle_gamma   90.00
#
_symmetry.space_group_name_H-M   'P 1'
#
loop_
_entity.id
_entity.type
_entity.pdbx_description
1 polymer ?
#
loop_
_entity_poly.entity_id
_entity_poly.type
_entity_poly.pdbx_seq_one_letter_code
_entity_poly.pdbx_strand_id
1 'polypeptide(L)'
;CKIIHTSASNKIGIDIIKETILELSLQIPDKKRDGIFRMHIDRVFSKTGFGTVVTGTISSGSISIGDSLDLIPSFKNVKVRSIQTHGVDVRNAFAGERAAINLNNIDSNELNFLTFNSLALLNFYIVLTLLD
;
A
#
# COMPACT_ATOMS: atom_id res chain seq x y z
N CYS A 1 10.35 16.90 -20.26
CA CYS A 1 10.20 15.45 -20.08
C CYS A 1 11.19 14.75 -21.05
N LYS A 2 12.04 13.84 -20.52
CA LYS A 2 13.02 13.09 -21.32
C LYS A 2 12.31 11.89 -21.97
N ILE A 3 12.38 11.77 -23.30
CA ILE A 3 11.83 10.64 -24.04
C ILE A 3 12.97 9.71 -24.39
N ILE A 4 12.83 8.42 -24.04
CA ILE A 4 13.86 7.40 -24.27
C ILE A 4 13.23 6.32 -25.15
N HIS A 5 13.84 6.09 -26.33
CA HIS A 5 13.46 5.01 -27.23
C HIS A 5 14.04 3.69 -26.75
N THR A 6 13.18 2.67 -26.59
CA THR A 6 13.59 1.38 -26.04
C THR A 6 13.03 0.21 -26.80
N SER A 7 13.78 -0.89 -26.80
CA SER A 7 13.34 -2.20 -27.28
C SER A 7 13.83 -3.28 -26.33
N ALA A 8 12.92 -3.93 -25.64
CA ALA A 8 13.25 -5.01 -24.70
C ALA A 8 13.84 -6.22 -25.43
N SER A 9 13.30 -6.58 -26.61
CA SER A 9 13.79 -7.69 -27.42
C SER A 9 15.21 -7.48 -27.95
N ASN A 10 15.53 -6.24 -28.36
CA ASN A 10 16.84 -5.90 -28.90
C ASN A 10 17.79 -5.31 -27.84
N LYS A 11 17.33 -5.21 -26.58
CA LYS A 11 18.06 -4.61 -25.45
C LYS A 11 18.53 -3.16 -25.69
N ILE A 12 17.86 -2.44 -26.60
CA ILE A 12 18.20 -1.04 -26.91
C ILE A 12 17.63 -0.12 -25.84
N GLY A 13 18.42 0.82 -25.35
CA GLY A 13 18.00 1.88 -24.42
C GLY A 13 17.70 1.43 -22.99
N ILE A 14 17.89 0.16 -22.65
CA ILE A 14 17.58 -0.38 -21.30
C ILE A 14 18.53 0.24 -20.26
N ASP A 15 19.81 0.39 -20.57
CA ASP A 15 20.77 0.96 -19.63
C ASP A 15 20.52 2.46 -19.42
N ILE A 16 20.14 3.17 -20.48
CA ILE A 16 19.75 4.60 -20.40
C ILE A 16 18.53 4.77 -19.49
N ILE A 17 17.52 3.85 -19.56
CA ILE A 17 16.38 3.87 -18.63
C ILE A 17 16.85 3.67 -17.20
N LYS A 18 17.71 2.68 -16.92
CA LYS A 18 18.20 2.41 -15.57
C LYS A 18 18.93 3.62 -14.98
N GLU A 19 19.83 4.21 -15.75
CA GLU A 19 20.56 5.42 -15.34
C GLU A 19 19.60 6.57 -15.07
N THR A 20 18.64 6.82 -15.97
CA THR A 20 17.65 7.89 -15.81
C THR A 20 16.76 7.66 -14.58
N ILE A 21 16.33 6.42 -14.32
CA ILE A 21 15.56 6.10 -13.11
C ILE A 21 16.41 6.35 -11.85
N LEU A 22 17.67 5.96 -11.86
CA LEU A 22 18.58 6.20 -10.75
C LEU A 22 18.78 7.71 -10.50
N GLU A 23 19.05 8.50 -11.53
CA GLU A 23 19.17 9.96 -11.44
C GLU A 23 17.90 10.60 -10.84
N LEU A 24 16.72 10.19 -11.33
CA LEU A 24 15.44 10.71 -10.84
C LEU A 24 15.17 10.28 -9.40
N SER A 25 15.50 9.04 -9.02
CA SER A 25 15.29 8.54 -7.67
C SER A 25 16.10 9.32 -6.62
N LEU A 26 17.30 9.78 -6.97
CA LEU A 26 18.13 10.60 -6.09
C LEU A 26 17.57 12.02 -5.88
N GLN A 27 16.69 12.49 -6.76
CA GLN A 27 16.07 13.80 -6.66
C GLN A 27 14.73 13.79 -5.88
N ILE A 28 14.17 12.61 -5.64
CA ILE A 28 12.90 12.47 -4.93
C ILE A 28 13.17 12.49 -3.43
N PRO A 29 12.60 13.43 -2.67
CA PRO A 29 12.73 13.43 -1.23
C PRO A 29 12.08 12.19 -0.61
N ASP A 30 12.68 11.68 0.45
CA ASP A 30 12.10 10.58 1.22
C ASP A 30 10.71 10.97 1.71
N LYS A 31 9.77 10.02 1.62
CA LYS A 31 8.45 10.21 2.17
C LYS A 31 8.53 10.26 3.69
N LYS A 32 7.74 11.16 4.29
CA LYS A 32 7.67 11.29 5.75
C LYS A 32 7.17 9.98 6.36
N ARG A 33 8.01 9.38 7.21
CA ARG A 33 7.70 8.15 7.95
C ARG A 33 6.93 8.42 9.23
N ASP A 34 6.98 9.65 9.71
CA ASP A 34 6.25 10.19 10.85
C ASP A 34 4.89 10.74 10.42
N GLY A 35 3.94 10.76 11.35
CA GLY A 35 2.57 11.21 11.13
C GLY A 35 1.56 10.09 10.91
N ILE A 36 0.36 10.48 10.57
CA ILE A 36 -0.79 9.58 10.42
C ILE A 36 -0.53 8.59 9.27
N PHE A 37 -0.67 7.30 9.60
CA PHE A 37 -0.61 6.26 8.58
C PHE A 37 -1.77 6.40 7.59
N ARG A 38 -1.45 6.33 6.31
CA ARG A 38 -2.44 6.28 5.23
C ARG A 38 -1.97 5.32 4.14
N MET A 39 -2.86 4.45 3.73
CA MET A 39 -2.61 3.54 2.61
C MET A 39 -3.83 3.48 1.69
N HIS A 40 -3.58 3.62 0.38
CA HIS A 40 -4.60 3.33 -0.63
C HIS A 40 -4.70 1.83 -0.85
N ILE A 41 -5.90 1.28 -0.70
CA ILE A 41 -6.16 -0.12 -1.02
C ILE A 41 -6.38 -0.25 -2.53
N ASP A 42 -5.57 -1.07 -3.19
CA ASP A 42 -5.73 -1.39 -4.61
C ASP A 42 -6.28 -2.81 -4.86
N ARG A 43 -6.15 -3.71 -3.88
CA ARG A 43 -6.71 -5.07 -3.96
C ARG A 43 -7.13 -5.55 -2.59
N VAL A 44 -8.21 -6.33 -2.58
CA VAL A 44 -8.71 -7.05 -1.42
C VAL A 44 -8.88 -8.51 -1.81
N PHE A 45 -8.43 -9.43 -0.99
CA PHE A 45 -8.63 -10.85 -1.18
C PHE A 45 -8.68 -11.58 0.16
N SER A 46 -9.35 -12.72 0.17
CA SER A 46 -9.33 -13.64 1.30
C SER A 46 -8.33 -14.77 1.04
N LYS A 47 -7.57 -15.11 2.06
CA LYS A 47 -6.67 -16.25 2.03
C LYS A 47 -7.15 -17.28 3.06
N THR A 48 -7.42 -18.50 2.60
CA THR A 48 -7.89 -19.60 3.45
C THR A 48 -6.98 -19.79 4.68
N GLY A 49 -7.56 -19.73 5.87
CA GLY A 49 -6.84 -19.82 7.14
C GLY A 49 -6.15 -18.53 7.62
N PHE A 50 -6.06 -17.49 6.78
CA PHE A 50 -5.40 -16.22 7.13
C PHE A 50 -6.37 -15.03 7.29
N GLY A 51 -7.58 -15.12 6.73
CA GLY A 51 -8.55 -14.03 6.77
C GLY A 51 -8.41 -13.06 5.60
N THR A 52 -8.80 -11.81 5.82
CA THR A 52 -8.82 -10.78 4.79
C THR A 52 -7.48 -10.06 4.67
N VAL A 53 -6.96 -10.00 3.46
CA VAL A 53 -5.71 -9.31 3.13
C VAL A 53 -6.01 -8.17 2.18
N VAL A 54 -5.48 -7.00 2.50
CA VAL A 54 -5.50 -5.81 1.64
C VAL A 54 -4.10 -5.49 1.15
N THR A 55 -3.99 -5.07 -0.10
CA THR A 55 -2.70 -4.58 -0.64
C THR A 55 -2.82 -3.13 -1.08
N GLY A 56 -1.70 -2.43 -1.02
CA GLY A 56 -1.65 -1.03 -1.41
C GLY A 56 -0.28 -0.40 -1.20
N THR A 57 -0.18 0.86 -1.56
CA THR A 57 1.02 1.66 -1.32
C THR A 57 0.78 2.59 -0.14
N ILE A 58 1.68 2.56 0.83
CA ILE A 58 1.65 3.44 2.00
C ILE A 58 2.02 4.85 1.52
N SER A 59 1.09 5.79 1.68
CA SER A 59 1.27 7.18 1.25
C SER A 59 1.93 8.05 2.32
N SER A 60 1.69 7.77 3.61
CA SER A 60 2.27 8.49 4.74
C SER A 60 2.32 7.64 6.00
N GLY A 61 3.18 8.01 6.94
CA GLY A 61 3.31 7.38 8.24
C GLY A 61 3.96 5.99 8.21
N SER A 62 3.72 5.23 9.26
CA SER A 62 4.20 3.86 9.44
C SER A 62 3.11 3.00 10.09
N ILE A 63 3.25 1.69 9.97
CA ILE A 63 2.34 0.71 10.54
C ILE A 63 3.10 -0.46 11.14
N SER A 64 2.58 -0.99 12.25
CA SER A 64 3.13 -2.13 12.97
C SER A 64 2.10 -3.23 13.15
N ILE A 65 2.56 -4.47 13.33
CA ILE A 65 1.69 -5.58 13.71
C ILE A 65 1.06 -5.26 15.07
N GLY A 66 -0.27 -5.44 15.16
CA GLY A 66 -1.05 -5.16 16.36
C GLY A 66 -1.72 -3.78 16.36
N ASP A 67 -1.35 -2.88 15.46
CA ASP A 67 -1.99 -1.58 15.33
C ASP A 67 -3.47 -1.71 14.95
N SER A 68 -4.26 -0.73 15.39
CA SER A 68 -5.66 -0.59 15.03
C SER A 68 -5.81 0.46 13.94
N LEU A 69 -6.59 0.16 12.93
CA LEU A 69 -6.81 0.98 11.75
C LEU A 69 -8.29 1.27 11.55
N ASP A 70 -8.61 2.45 11.08
CA ASP A 70 -9.96 2.77 10.61
C ASP A 70 -10.02 2.69 9.08
N LEU A 71 -11.00 1.96 8.60
CA LEU A 71 -11.31 1.85 7.17
C LEU A 71 -12.19 3.01 6.75
N ILE A 72 -11.70 3.84 5.87
CA ILE A 72 -12.49 4.96 5.32
C ILE A 72 -13.12 4.49 3.99
N PRO A 73 -14.41 4.74 3.75
CA PRO A 73 -15.33 5.63 4.49
C PRO A 73 -16.19 4.95 5.57
N SER A 74 -16.05 3.66 5.81
CA SER A 74 -16.93 2.93 6.75
C SER A 74 -16.67 3.23 8.22
N PHE A 75 -15.52 3.80 8.56
CA PHE A 75 -15.03 4.00 9.93
C PHE A 75 -15.01 2.72 10.77
N LYS A 76 -14.94 1.56 10.11
CA LYS A 76 -14.82 0.29 10.80
C LYS A 76 -13.40 0.12 11.30
N ASN A 77 -13.28 -0.13 12.61
CA ASN A 77 -11.99 -0.40 13.22
C ASN A 77 -11.57 -1.85 12.99
N VAL A 78 -10.35 -2.04 12.51
CA VAL A 78 -9.73 -3.33 12.22
C VAL A 78 -8.34 -3.41 12.82
N LYS A 79 -7.86 -4.61 13.14
CA LYS A 79 -6.54 -4.81 13.73
C LYS A 79 -5.60 -5.48 12.75
N VAL A 80 -4.36 -5.01 12.72
CA VAL A 80 -3.28 -5.57 11.90
C VAL A 80 -2.78 -6.88 12.51
N ARG A 81 -2.90 -7.98 11.76
CA ARG A 81 -2.46 -9.31 12.18
C ARG A 81 -1.06 -9.63 11.67
N SER A 82 -0.77 -9.30 10.42
CA SER A 82 0.54 -9.48 9.82
C SER A 82 0.75 -8.50 8.68
N ILE A 83 2.00 -8.23 8.36
CA ILE A 83 2.42 -7.31 7.29
C ILE A 83 3.45 -8.02 6.43
N GLN A 84 3.33 -7.88 5.11
CA GLN A 84 4.34 -8.31 4.14
C GLN A 84 4.72 -7.15 3.23
N THR A 85 6.02 -6.97 3.01
CA THR A 85 6.56 -6.08 1.99
C THR A 85 7.47 -6.89 1.07
N HIS A 86 7.34 -6.71 -0.25
CA HIS A 86 8.13 -7.46 -1.26
C HIS A 86 8.07 -8.99 -1.09
N GLY A 87 6.96 -9.53 -0.57
CA GLY A 87 6.78 -10.97 -0.34
C GLY A 87 7.45 -11.51 0.92
N VAL A 88 8.00 -10.66 1.77
CA VAL A 88 8.65 -11.01 3.04
C VAL A 88 7.81 -10.49 4.21
N ASP A 89 7.66 -11.33 5.25
CA ASP A 89 6.99 -10.94 6.49
C ASP A 89 7.86 -9.93 7.25
N VAL A 90 7.23 -8.81 7.65
CA VAL A 90 7.89 -7.74 8.39
C VAL A 90 7.06 -7.33 9.61
N ARG A 91 7.72 -6.75 10.62
CA ARG A 91 7.01 -6.20 11.78
C ARG A 91 6.41 -4.83 11.53
N ASN A 92 7.09 -4.02 10.73
CA ASN A 92 6.71 -2.64 10.43
C ASN A 92 6.81 -2.41 8.92
N ALA A 93 5.98 -1.49 8.42
CA ALA A 93 6.10 -0.97 7.06
C ALA A 93 5.93 0.55 7.07
N PHE A 94 6.51 1.23 6.07
CA PHE A 94 6.69 2.68 6.07
C PHE A 94 6.18 3.32 4.78
N ALA A 95 5.98 4.63 4.85
CA ALA A 95 5.60 5.45 3.69
C ALA A 95 6.55 5.21 2.50
N GLY A 96 5.96 5.00 1.33
CA GLY A 96 6.67 4.66 0.09
C GLY A 96 6.68 3.17 -0.24
N GLU A 97 6.48 2.29 0.74
CA GLU A 97 6.47 0.85 0.51
C GLU A 97 5.12 0.36 0.00
N ARG A 98 5.16 -0.68 -0.81
CA ARG A 98 3.98 -1.49 -1.13
C ARG A 98 3.85 -2.61 -0.11
N ALA A 99 2.72 -2.66 0.57
CA ALA A 99 2.45 -3.63 1.62
C ALA A 99 1.22 -4.49 1.34
N ALA A 100 1.25 -5.72 1.83
CA ALA A 100 0.09 -6.58 2.03
C ALA A 100 -0.17 -6.68 3.53
N ILE A 101 -1.36 -6.25 3.96
CA ILE A 101 -1.74 -6.20 5.38
C ILE A 101 -2.88 -7.16 5.61
N ASN A 102 -2.68 -8.09 6.52
CA ASN A 102 -3.72 -9.00 6.99
C ASN A 102 -4.50 -8.33 8.11
N LEU A 103 -5.81 -8.26 7.94
CA LEU A 103 -6.72 -7.60 8.86
C LEU A 103 -7.59 -8.62 9.60
N ASN A 104 -7.75 -8.41 10.90
CA ASN A 104 -8.73 -9.14 11.72
C ASN A 104 -10.08 -8.44 11.68
N ASN A 105 -11.14 -9.19 11.96
CA ASN A 105 -12.51 -8.70 12.20
C ASN A 105 -13.19 -8.05 10.98
N ILE A 106 -12.78 -8.46 9.77
CA ILE A 106 -13.44 -8.00 8.55
C ILE A 106 -13.52 -9.12 7.51
N ASP A 107 -14.66 -9.20 6.82
CA ASP A 107 -14.84 -10.10 5.69
C ASP A 107 -14.40 -9.42 4.39
N SER A 108 -13.79 -10.19 3.49
CA SER A 108 -13.35 -9.70 2.18
C SER A 108 -14.52 -9.20 1.32
N ASN A 109 -15.71 -9.81 1.46
CA ASN A 109 -16.90 -9.40 0.73
C ASN A 109 -17.39 -8.02 1.16
N GLU A 110 -17.29 -7.72 2.47
CA GLU A 110 -17.61 -6.41 3.01
C GLU A 110 -16.68 -5.33 2.44
N LEU A 111 -15.37 -5.61 2.38
CA LEU A 111 -14.38 -4.70 1.79
C LEU A 111 -14.55 -4.56 0.28
N ASN A 112 -14.84 -5.63 -0.44
CA ASN A 112 -15.08 -5.60 -1.89
C ASN A 112 -16.32 -4.76 -2.23
N PHE A 113 -17.39 -4.88 -1.45
CA PHE A 113 -18.59 -4.06 -1.62
C PHE A 113 -18.27 -2.57 -1.43
N LEU A 114 -17.46 -2.24 -0.45
CA LEU A 114 -17.02 -0.88 -0.18
C LEU A 114 -16.10 -0.34 -1.30
N THR A 115 -15.18 -1.16 -1.82
CA THR A 115 -14.28 -0.79 -2.93
C THR A 115 -15.05 -0.60 -4.25
N PHE A 116 -16.04 -1.42 -4.53
CA PHE A 116 -16.80 -1.37 -5.79
C PHE A 116 -17.74 -0.16 -5.85
N ASN A 117 -18.37 0.21 -4.73
CA ASN A 117 -19.23 1.39 -4.65
C ASN A 117 -18.47 2.72 -4.62
N SER A 118 -17.18 2.70 -4.28
CA SER A 118 -16.33 3.90 -4.26
C SER A 118 -15.69 4.22 -5.62
N LEU A 119 -15.84 3.36 -6.63
CA LEU A 119 -15.28 3.58 -7.97
C LEU A 119 -15.78 4.86 -8.65
N ALA A 120 -16.80 5.49 -8.11
CA ALA A 120 -17.38 6.69 -8.69
C ALA A 120 -16.69 8.00 -8.26
N LEU A 121 -16.15 8.17 -7.04
CA LEU A 121 -15.61 9.48 -6.58
C LEU A 121 -14.72 9.51 -5.33
N LEU A 122 -14.45 8.43 -4.59
CA LEU A 122 -13.68 8.50 -3.34
C LEU A 122 -12.61 7.40 -3.25
N ASN A 123 -11.35 7.84 -3.12
CA ASN A 123 -10.22 6.96 -2.86
C ASN A 123 -10.40 6.23 -1.51
N PHE A 124 -10.27 4.90 -1.52
CA PHE A 124 -10.31 4.09 -0.31
C PHE A 124 -9.00 4.24 0.45
N TYR A 125 -9.08 4.74 1.67
CA TYR A 125 -7.93 4.90 2.57
C TYR A 125 -8.09 4.05 3.81
N ILE A 126 -7.01 3.44 4.25
CA ILE A 126 -6.86 3.02 5.64
C ILE A 126 -6.12 4.14 6.36
N VAL A 127 -6.67 4.61 7.46
CA VAL A 127 -6.06 5.62 8.32
C VAL A 127 -5.80 4.99 9.67
N LEU A 128 -4.60 5.16 10.19
CA LEU A 128 -4.30 4.86 11.58
C LEU A 128 -4.84 6.00 12.43
N THR A 129 -5.86 5.73 13.24
CA THR A 129 -6.25 6.63 14.32
C THR A 129 -5.50 6.16 15.57
N LEU A 130 -4.53 6.95 16.03
CA LEU A 130 -3.98 6.79 17.36
C LEU A 130 -5.10 7.17 18.31
N LEU A 131 -5.71 6.19 18.96
CA LEU A 131 -6.53 6.41 20.14
C LEU A 131 -5.54 6.63 21.28
N ASP A 132 -5.46 7.88 21.76
CA ASP A 132 -4.81 8.23 23.02
C ASP A 132 -5.47 7.50 24.19
#